data_a55e7cfaa690526c5e9b739de966004e
#
_entry.id   a55e7cfaa690526c5e9b739de966004e
#
_cell.length_a   1.000
_cell.length_b   1.000
_cell.length_c   1.000
_cell.angle_alpha   90.00
_cell.angle_beta   90.00
_cell.angle_gamma   90.00
#
_symmetry.space_group_name_H-M   'P 1'
#
loop_
_entity.id
_entity.type
_entity.pdbx_description
1 polymer ?
#
loop_
_entity_poly.entity_id
_entity_poly.type
_entity_poly.pdbx_seq_one_letter_code
_entity_poly.pdbx_strand_id
1 'polypeptide(L)'
;MALFDKLFGERSTAASARKRRHQRDGQSTTAHRAAELLRSNTALVQLTEAEALTVVAYMELRHCAEGEAIIRQGHSGGDDGFMALVIEGEITVEAVTVSRTEPLTVNVLGPGHLMGEMSLMDGEARSATCTASTEVRCAVLTRAALQSLMAEEATTAAKLLSAVAQRLSQRLRETDTKLQL
;
A
#
# COMPACT_ATOMS: atom_id res chain seq x y z
N MET A 1 38.07 20.00 33.92
CA MET A 1 37.36 18.95 33.16
C MET A 1 35.95 19.41 32.72
N ALA A 2 35.64 20.71 32.78
CA ALA A 2 34.32 21.26 32.44
C ALA A 2 34.30 22.15 31.20
N LEU A 3 35.41 22.29 30.49
CA LEU A 3 35.52 23.19 29.31
C LEU A 3 35.44 22.42 27.95
N PHE A 4 35.59 21.09 27.98
CA PHE A 4 35.59 20.25 26.77
C PHE A 4 34.18 19.84 26.34
N ASP A 5 33.22 19.74 27.28
CA ASP A 5 31.82 19.36 26.96
C ASP A 5 30.99 20.46 26.30
N LYS A 6 31.42 21.74 26.43
CA LYS A 6 30.69 22.88 25.88
C LYS A 6 30.98 23.16 24.40
N LEU A 7 32.05 22.60 23.83
CA LEU A 7 32.48 22.83 22.44
C LEU A 7 32.07 21.72 21.47
N PHE A 8 31.72 20.53 21.95
CA PHE A 8 31.35 19.39 21.10
C PHE A 8 29.86 18.96 21.19
N GLY A 9 29.12 19.46 22.19
CA GLY A 9 27.70 19.14 22.41
C GLY A 9 26.72 19.75 21.38
N GLU A 10 27.04 20.92 20.82
CA GLU A 10 26.10 21.66 19.98
C GLU A 10 26.10 21.25 18.50
N ARG A 11 27.16 20.58 18.00
CA ARG A 11 27.20 20.12 16.60
C ARG A 11 26.40 18.83 16.34
N SER A 12 26.19 18.00 17.36
CA SER A 12 25.42 16.76 17.25
C SER A 12 23.89 16.98 17.21
N THR A 13 23.41 18.03 17.88
CA THR A 13 21.99 18.34 17.96
C THR A 13 21.43 18.97 16.69
N ALA A 14 22.21 19.86 16.04
CA ALA A 14 21.79 20.53 14.79
C ALA A 14 21.72 19.56 13.60
N ALA A 15 22.69 18.63 13.49
CA ALA A 15 22.70 17.61 12.43
C ALA A 15 21.55 16.62 12.60
N SER A 16 21.26 16.19 13.83
CA SER A 16 20.15 15.29 14.12
C SER A 16 18.78 15.97 13.92
N ALA A 17 18.65 17.24 14.28
CA ALA A 17 17.44 18.04 14.02
C ALA A 17 17.21 18.28 12.52
N ARG A 18 18.28 18.55 11.75
CA ARG A 18 18.21 18.71 10.29
C ARG A 18 17.85 17.39 9.59
N LYS A 19 18.37 16.25 10.05
CA LYS A 19 18.04 14.92 9.54
C LYS A 19 16.58 14.56 9.83
N ARG A 20 16.07 14.87 11.05
CA ARG A 20 14.66 14.67 11.43
C ARG A 20 13.72 15.58 10.66
N ARG A 21 14.09 16.81 10.36
CA ARG A 21 13.29 17.75 9.56
C ARG A 21 13.22 17.30 8.10
N HIS A 22 14.33 16.91 7.48
CA HIS A 22 14.37 16.36 6.12
C HIS A 22 13.56 15.07 6.00
N GLN A 23 13.58 14.22 7.03
CA GLN A 23 12.81 12.98 7.07
C GLN A 23 11.31 13.25 7.25
N ARG A 24 10.93 14.29 8.00
CA ARG A 24 9.52 14.75 8.14
C ARG A 24 9.01 15.39 6.86
N ASP A 25 9.79 16.23 6.20
CA ASP A 25 9.41 16.88 4.94
C ASP A 25 9.26 15.83 3.81
N GLY A 26 10.14 14.84 3.74
CA GLY A 26 10.04 13.72 2.79
C GLY A 26 8.86 12.80 3.06
N GLN A 27 8.55 12.52 4.32
CA GLN A 27 7.36 11.75 4.70
C GLN A 27 6.08 12.52 4.40
N SER A 28 6.05 13.83 4.63
CA SER A 28 4.90 14.68 4.28
C SER A 28 4.62 14.63 2.77
N THR A 29 5.65 14.77 1.94
CA THR A 29 5.52 14.73 0.48
C THR A 29 5.03 13.36 -0.01
N THR A 30 5.55 12.27 0.55
CA THR A 30 5.13 10.91 0.19
C THR A 30 3.70 10.62 0.64
N ALA A 31 3.30 11.11 1.82
CA ALA A 31 1.92 10.97 2.31
C ALA A 31 0.92 11.71 1.41
N HIS A 32 1.23 12.94 0.97
CA HIS A 32 0.39 13.66 0.01
C HIS A 32 0.32 12.96 -1.34
N ARG A 33 1.44 12.41 -1.83
CA ARG A 33 1.46 11.63 -3.07
C ARG A 33 0.60 10.37 -2.95
N ALA A 34 0.69 9.64 -1.84
CA ALA A 34 -0.15 8.48 -1.58
C ALA A 34 -1.64 8.85 -1.51
N ALA A 35 -1.99 9.95 -0.84
CA ALA A 35 -3.35 10.45 -0.76
C ALA A 35 -3.91 10.87 -2.13
N GLU A 36 -3.11 11.54 -2.96
CA GLU A 36 -3.45 11.89 -4.34
C GLU A 36 -3.73 10.63 -5.18
N LEU A 37 -2.84 9.64 -5.13
CA LEU A 37 -2.98 8.37 -5.85
C LEU A 37 -4.18 7.56 -5.37
N LEU A 38 -4.46 7.56 -4.06
CA LEU A 38 -5.63 6.90 -3.50
C LEU A 38 -6.93 7.51 -4.03
N ARG A 39 -6.98 8.83 -4.20
CA ARG A 39 -8.14 9.56 -4.74
C ARG A 39 -8.34 9.37 -6.24
N SER A 40 -7.28 9.26 -7.01
CA SER A 40 -7.33 9.21 -8.48
C SER A 40 -8.05 7.97 -9.01
N ASN A 41 -8.22 6.95 -8.19
CA ASN A 41 -8.71 5.64 -8.57
C ASN A 41 -10.18 5.35 -8.19
N THR A 42 -10.94 6.33 -7.71
CA THR A 42 -12.31 6.11 -7.20
C THR A 42 -13.34 6.87 -8.03
N ALA A 43 -14.25 6.15 -8.69
CA ALA A 43 -15.24 6.76 -9.60
C ALA A 43 -16.56 7.14 -8.94
N LEU A 44 -17.07 6.41 -7.94
CA LEU A 44 -18.43 6.61 -7.38
C LEU A 44 -18.43 7.31 -6.01
N VAL A 45 -17.47 7.02 -5.15
CA VAL A 45 -17.39 7.63 -3.81
C VAL A 45 -16.00 8.19 -3.65
N GLN A 46 -15.85 9.48 -3.89
CA GLN A 46 -14.54 10.12 -3.79
C GLN A 46 -14.21 10.45 -2.34
N LEU A 47 -13.01 10.02 -1.91
CA LEU A 47 -12.39 10.57 -0.73
C LEU A 47 -12.03 12.04 -0.99
N THR A 48 -12.35 12.92 -0.06
CA THR A 48 -11.75 14.27 -0.04
C THR A 48 -10.26 14.14 0.23
N GLU A 49 -9.50 15.20 0.02
CA GLU A 49 -8.07 15.20 0.34
C GLU A 49 -7.81 14.91 1.82
N ALA A 50 -8.60 15.52 2.72
CA ALA A 50 -8.49 15.27 4.15
C ALA A 50 -8.77 13.81 4.52
N GLU A 51 -9.81 13.19 3.94
CA GLU A 51 -10.12 11.78 4.16
C GLU A 51 -9.02 10.85 3.62
N ALA A 52 -8.46 11.16 2.45
CA ALA A 52 -7.36 10.38 1.89
C ALA A 52 -6.09 10.48 2.75
N LEU A 53 -5.76 11.67 3.26
CA LEU A 53 -4.66 11.85 4.21
C LEU A 53 -4.93 11.11 5.53
N THR A 54 -6.18 11.10 6.01
CA THR A 54 -6.59 10.28 7.16
C THR A 54 -6.32 8.81 6.90
N VAL A 55 -6.74 8.24 5.76
CA VAL A 55 -6.46 6.84 5.41
C VAL A 55 -4.95 6.58 5.40
N VAL A 56 -4.17 7.46 4.75
CA VAL A 56 -2.72 7.32 4.65
C VAL A 56 -2.04 7.38 6.02
N ALA A 57 -2.59 8.10 7.00
CA ALA A 57 -2.07 8.14 8.36
C ALA A 57 -2.14 6.78 9.08
N TYR A 58 -3.03 5.87 8.66
CA TYR A 58 -3.11 4.48 9.14
C TYR A 58 -2.25 3.51 8.32
N MET A 59 -1.58 3.98 7.27
CA MET A 59 -0.71 3.17 6.42
C MET A 59 0.75 3.28 6.83
N GLU A 60 1.50 2.22 6.58
CA GLU A 60 2.95 2.18 6.76
C GLU A 60 3.66 2.23 5.41
N LEU A 61 4.68 3.07 5.29
CA LEU A 61 5.52 3.12 4.08
C LEU A 61 6.45 1.91 4.06
N ARG A 62 6.41 1.15 2.97
CA ARG A 62 7.28 0.01 2.71
C ARG A 62 8.10 0.24 1.45
N HIS A 63 9.39 -0.09 1.53
CA HIS A 63 10.31 -0.14 0.40
C HIS A 63 10.61 -1.61 0.08
N CYS A 64 10.53 -1.95 -1.19
CA CYS A 64 10.79 -3.30 -1.68
C CYS A 64 11.84 -3.22 -2.78
N ALA A 65 12.87 -4.06 -2.69
CA ALA A 65 13.91 -4.15 -3.70
C ALA A 65 13.37 -4.85 -4.97
N GLU A 66 13.97 -4.57 -6.11
CA GLU A 66 13.71 -5.32 -7.35
C GLU A 66 13.90 -6.82 -7.11
N GLY A 67 12.96 -7.63 -7.60
CA GLY A 67 12.92 -9.09 -7.39
C GLY A 67 12.31 -9.53 -6.06
N GLU A 68 11.98 -8.62 -5.13
CA GLU A 68 11.35 -8.97 -3.86
C GLU A 68 9.89 -9.41 -4.07
N ALA A 69 9.54 -10.61 -3.58
CA ALA A 69 8.14 -11.06 -3.55
C ALA A 69 7.43 -10.41 -2.35
N ILE A 70 6.61 -9.42 -2.63
CA ILE A 70 5.85 -8.64 -1.63
C ILE A 70 4.67 -9.46 -1.09
N ILE A 71 4.00 -10.19 -1.97
CA ILE A 71 2.91 -11.11 -1.69
C ILE A 71 3.25 -12.45 -2.35
N ARG A 72 3.01 -13.57 -1.67
CA ARG A 72 3.18 -14.92 -2.21
C ARG A 72 1.85 -15.63 -2.27
N GLN A 73 1.50 -16.20 -3.43
CA GLN A 73 0.29 -16.99 -3.62
C GLN A 73 0.23 -18.15 -2.62
N GLY A 74 -0.96 -18.41 -2.09
CA GLY A 74 -1.21 -19.49 -1.13
C GLY A 74 -0.82 -19.17 0.31
N HIS A 75 -0.08 -18.08 0.59
CA HIS A 75 0.14 -17.66 1.97
C HIS A 75 -1.17 -17.23 2.62
N SER A 76 -1.39 -17.68 3.86
CA SER A 76 -2.57 -17.31 4.62
C SER A 76 -2.63 -15.79 4.85
N GLY A 77 -3.78 -15.21 4.58
CA GLY A 77 -4.03 -13.80 4.90
C GLY A 77 -4.25 -13.57 6.39
N GLY A 78 -4.85 -14.52 7.11
CA GLY A 78 -5.10 -14.50 8.54
C GLY A 78 -5.10 -13.10 9.16
N ASP A 79 -4.48 -12.95 10.33
CA ASP A 79 -4.28 -11.64 10.99
C ASP A 79 -3.24 -10.77 10.27
N ASP A 80 -2.37 -11.36 9.43
CA ASP A 80 -1.35 -10.66 8.63
C ASP A 80 -1.89 -10.12 7.29
N GLY A 81 -3.20 -10.16 7.09
CA GLY A 81 -3.86 -9.61 5.91
C GLY A 81 -3.56 -8.11 5.76
N PHE A 82 -3.09 -7.71 4.57
CA PHE A 82 -2.89 -6.32 4.23
C PHE A 82 -3.26 -6.04 2.78
N MET A 83 -3.55 -4.79 2.48
CA MET A 83 -3.51 -4.24 1.13
C MET A 83 -2.39 -3.20 1.03
N ALA A 84 -1.89 -2.99 -0.18
CA ALA A 84 -0.89 -1.97 -0.43
C ALA A 84 -1.24 -1.13 -1.67
N LEU A 85 -1.01 0.18 -1.54
CA LEU A 85 -1.08 1.16 -2.63
C LEU A 85 0.33 1.35 -3.18
N VAL A 86 0.53 1.13 -4.47
CA VAL A 86 1.79 1.42 -5.15
C VAL A 86 1.95 2.93 -5.28
N ILE A 87 3.06 3.48 -4.77
CA ILE A 87 3.39 4.91 -4.85
C ILE A 87 4.39 5.14 -5.98
N GLU A 88 5.39 4.26 -6.10
CA GLU A 88 6.43 4.32 -7.13
C GLU A 88 6.86 2.90 -7.50
N GLY A 89 7.36 2.75 -8.73
CA GLY A 89 7.84 1.48 -9.27
C GLY A 89 6.75 0.65 -9.91
N GLU A 90 7.09 -0.57 -10.28
CA GLU A 90 6.22 -1.53 -10.96
C GLU A 90 6.25 -2.89 -10.27
N ILE A 91 5.12 -3.58 -10.29
CA ILE A 91 4.92 -4.88 -9.66
C ILE A 91 4.30 -5.83 -10.69
N THR A 92 4.93 -6.95 -10.93
CA THR A 92 4.36 -8.05 -11.71
C THR A 92 3.48 -8.93 -10.83
N VAL A 93 2.26 -9.20 -11.29
CA VAL A 93 1.32 -10.10 -10.65
C VAL A 93 1.26 -11.40 -11.43
N GLU A 94 1.55 -12.51 -10.75
CA GLU A 94 1.58 -13.85 -11.34
C GLU A 94 0.68 -14.78 -10.55
N ALA A 95 -0.03 -15.65 -11.25
CA ALA A 95 -0.85 -16.70 -10.63
C ALA A 95 -0.56 -18.04 -11.25
N VAL A 96 -0.51 -19.07 -10.40
CA VAL A 96 -0.50 -20.48 -10.79
C VAL A 96 -1.93 -20.99 -10.67
N THR A 97 -2.46 -21.61 -11.71
CA THR A 97 -3.80 -22.23 -11.72
C THR A 97 -3.69 -23.74 -11.71
N VAL A 98 -4.77 -24.41 -11.33
CA VAL A 98 -4.83 -25.89 -11.29
C VAL A 98 -4.52 -26.54 -12.64
N SER A 99 -4.77 -25.83 -13.74
CA SER A 99 -4.52 -26.29 -15.11
C SER A 99 -3.11 -25.99 -15.62
N ARG A 100 -2.29 -25.24 -14.88
CA ARG A 100 -0.94 -24.85 -15.28
C ARG A 100 0.01 -24.90 -14.09
N THR A 101 1.12 -25.59 -14.26
CA THR A 101 2.18 -25.68 -13.24
C THR A 101 3.14 -24.48 -13.29
N GLU A 102 3.14 -23.72 -14.40
CA GLU A 102 3.99 -22.54 -14.57
C GLU A 102 3.20 -21.27 -14.24
N PRO A 103 3.85 -20.28 -13.57
CA PRO A 103 3.24 -19.00 -13.31
C PRO A 103 2.86 -18.28 -14.62
N LEU A 104 1.69 -17.66 -14.64
CA LEU A 104 1.26 -16.77 -15.71
C LEU A 104 1.19 -15.36 -15.18
N THR A 105 1.86 -14.42 -15.86
CA THR A 105 1.67 -13.00 -15.58
C THR A 105 0.25 -12.59 -15.95
N VAL A 106 -0.52 -12.20 -14.93
CA VAL A 106 -1.92 -11.81 -15.10
C VAL A 106 -2.08 -10.30 -15.18
N ASN A 107 -1.13 -9.54 -14.61
CA ASN A 107 -1.16 -8.08 -14.63
C ASN A 107 0.20 -7.45 -14.27
N VAL A 108 0.36 -6.16 -14.59
CA VAL A 108 1.43 -5.30 -14.10
C VAL A 108 0.79 -4.09 -13.41
N LEU A 109 1.23 -3.82 -12.19
CA LEU A 109 0.70 -2.75 -11.35
C LEU A 109 1.75 -1.64 -11.22
N GLY A 110 1.35 -0.42 -11.56
CA GLY A 110 2.14 0.79 -11.37
C GLY A 110 1.54 1.71 -10.29
N PRO A 111 2.03 2.96 -10.18
CA PRO A 111 1.54 3.93 -9.20
C PRO A 111 0.02 4.11 -9.23
N GLY A 112 -0.59 4.15 -8.06
CA GLY A 112 -2.03 4.27 -7.87
C GLY A 112 -2.78 2.93 -7.85
N HIS A 113 -2.15 1.81 -8.21
CA HIS A 113 -2.80 0.51 -8.10
C HIS A 113 -2.77 -0.02 -6.67
N LEU A 114 -3.84 -0.77 -6.32
CA LEU A 114 -3.95 -1.51 -5.07
C LEU A 114 -3.65 -2.99 -5.32
N MET A 115 -3.04 -3.66 -4.34
CA MET A 115 -2.82 -5.10 -4.32
C MET A 115 -3.13 -5.68 -2.95
N GLY A 116 -3.51 -6.96 -2.89
CA GLY A 116 -3.74 -7.70 -1.65
C GLY A 116 -5.06 -7.38 -0.94
N GLU A 117 -5.93 -6.59 -1.56
CA GLU A 117 -7.21 -6.15 -1.03
C GLU A 117 -8.16 -7.32 -0.71
N MET A 118 -8.14 -8.40 -1.49
CA MET A 118 -9.02 -9.57 -1.28
C MET A 118 -8.76 -10.18 0.09
N SER A 119 -7.54 -10.61 0.34
CA SER A 119 -7.14 -11.22 1.60
C SER A 119 -7.28 -10.29 2.81
N LEU A 120 -7.22 -8.96 2.62
CA LEU A 120 -7.55 -8.00 3.66
C LEU A 120 -9.04 -8.08 4.06
N MET A 121 -9.93 -8.29 3.08
CA MET A 121 -11.39 -8.32 3.30
C MET A 121 -11.88 -9.65 3.86
N ASP A 122 -11.47 -10.77 3.24
CA ASP A 122 -12.01 -12.11 3.53
C ASP A 122 -11.11 -12.95 4.47
N GLY A 123 -9.82 -12.59 4.61
CA GLY A 123 -8.84 -13.36 5.40
C GLY A 123 -8.35 -14.62 4.71
N GLU A 124 -8.78 -14.86 3.48
CA GLU A 124 -8.39 -16.03 2.72
C GLU A 124 -6.94 -15.95 2.23
N ALA A 125 -6.43 -17.09 1.76
CA ALA A 125 -5.09 -17.16 1.21
C ALA A 125 -4.91 -16.23 0.00
N ARG A 126 -3.70 -15.73 -0.19
CA ARG A 126 -3.34 -14.86 -1.31
C ARG A 126 -3.60 -15.54 -2.65
N SER A 127 -4.34 -14.90 -3.54
CA SER A 127 -4.75 -15.44 -4.84
C SER A 127 -3.64 -15.40 -5.91
N ALA A 128 -2.61 -14.59 -5.70
CA ALA A 128 -1.51 -14.41 -6.65
C ALA A 128 -0.21 -14.02 -5.93
N THR A 129 0.91 -14.16 -6.62
CA THR A 129 2.20 -13.63 -6.22
C THR A 129 2.38 -12.24 -6.82
N CYS A 130 2.83 -11.28 -6.02
CA CYS A 130 3.19 -9.94 -6.44
C CYS A 130 4.68 -9.71 -6.20
N THR A 131 5.45 -9.55 -7.28
CA THR A 131 6.90 -9.36 -7.25
C THR A 131 7.26 -7.96 -7.74
N ALA A 132 8.12 -7.27 -7.04
CA ALA A 132 8.64 -5.97 -7.44
C ALA A 132 9.49 -6.13 -8.72
N SER A 133 9.09 -5.52 -9.84
CA SER A 133 9.81 -5.55 -11.11
C SER A 133 10.87 -4.46 -11.21
N THR A 134 10.78 -3.47 -10.34
CA THR A 134 11.75 -2.38 -10.11
C THR A 134 11.86 -2.16 -8.61
N GLU A 135 12.65 -1.19 -8.15
CA GLU A 135 12.49 -0.67 -6.79
C GLU A 135 11.07 -0.12 -6.61
N VAL A 136 10.37 -0.54 -5.55
CA VAL A 136 8.98 -0.16 -5.27
C VAL A 136 8.89 0.56 -3.93
N ARG A 137 8.11 1.63 -3.92
CA ARG A 137 7.56 2.22 -2.69
C ARG A 137 6.05 2.02 -2.65
N CYS A 138 5.54 1.49 -1.56
CA CYS A 138 4.11 1.32 -1.37
C CYS A 138 3.69 1.74 0.04
N ALA A 139 2.41 2.12 0.18
CA ALA A 139 1.77 2.36 1.46
C ALA A 139 0.90 1.14 1.80
N VAL A 140 1.15 0.54 2.96
CA VAL A 140 0.54 -0.73 3.41
C VAL A 140 -0.50 -0.45 4.47
N LEU A 141 -1.73 -0.91 4.27
CA LEU A 141 -2.81 -0.90 5.25
C LEU A 141 -3.02 -2.33 5.75
N THR A 142 -2.66 -2.58 7.01
CA THR A 142 -2.88 -3.89 7.64
C THR A 142 -4.33 -4.06 8.09
N ARG A 143 -4.74 -5.30 8.37
CA ARG A 143 -6.07 -5.59 8.93
C ARG A 143 -6.31 -4.85 10.25
N ALA A 144 -5.33 -4.83 11.16
CA ALA A 144 -5.42 -4.11 12.42
C ALA A 144 -5.59 -2.59 12.20
N ALA A 145 -4.83 -2.01 11.29
CA ALA A 145 -4.95 -0.59 10.95
C ALA A 145 -6.31 -0.26 10.31
N LEU A 146 -6.85 -1.14 9.46
CA LEU A 146 -8.21 -0.99 8.92
C LEU A 146 -9.27 -1.04 10.03
N GLN A 147 -9.14 -1.95 10.99
CA GLN A 147 -10.05 -2.02 12.14
C GLN A 147 -10.01 -0.74 12.97
N SER A 148 -8.82 -0.18 13.24
CA SER A 148 -8.67 1.11 13.91
C SER A 148 -9.32 2.24 13.11
N LEU A 149 -9.08 2.30 11.81
CA LEU A 149 -9.71 3.29 10.91
C LEU A 149 -11.25 3.18 10.95
N MET A 150 -11.79 1.96 10.95
CA MET A 150 -13.24 1.73 11.04
C MET A 150 -13.82 2.19 12.38
N ALA A 151 -13.09 2.01 13.47
CA ALA A 151 -13.52 2.40 14.81
C ALA A 151 -13.48 3.92 15.04
N GLU A 152 -12.45 4.59 14.51
CA GLU A 152 -12.17 6.00 14.76
C GLU A 152 -12.73 6.92 13.68
N GLU A 153 -12.75 6.47 12.41
CA GLU A 153 -13.09 7.27 11.23
C GLU A 153 -14.09 6.52 10.31
N ALA A 154 -15.20 6.08 10.88
CA ALA A 154 -16.17 5.18 10.24
C ALA A 154 -16.64 5.65 8.85
N THR A 155 -16.88 6.95 8.67
CA THR A 155 -17.31 7.51 7.38
C THR A 155 -16.21 7.41 6.33
N THR A 156 -14.99 7.72 6.69
CA THR A 156 -13.81 7.61 5.82
C THR A 156 -13.54 6.14 5.47
N ALA A 157 -13.62 5.25 6.46
CA ALA A 157 -13.50 3.82 6.25
C ALA A 157 -14.56 3.27 5.29
N ALA A 158 -15.83 3.68 5.44
CA ALA A 158 -16.92 3.27 4.55
C ALA A 158 -16.68 3.70 3.09
N LYS A 159 -16.15 4.91 2.87
CA LYS A 159 -15.77 5.39 1.53
C LYS A 159 -14.61 4.58 0.95
N LEU A 160 -13.58 4.30 1.75
CA LEU A 160 -12.46 3.46 1.33
C LEU A 160 -12.94 2.07 0.92
N LEU A 161 -13.74 1.42 1.75
CA LEU A 161 -14.30 0.08 1.48
C LEU A 161 -15.18 0.07 0.24
N SER A 162 -15.98 1.11 0.03
CA SER A 162 -16.80 1.28 -1.20
C SER A 162 -15.91 1.37 -2.44
N ALA A 163 -14.80 2.10 -2.36
CA ALA A 163 -13.83 2.21 -3.45
C ALA A 163 -13.15 0.86 -3.77
N VAL A 164 -12.76 0.11 -2.73
CA VAL A 164 -12.18 -1.24 -2.88
C VAL A 164 -13.20 -2.20 -3.52
N ALA A 165 -14.43 -2.21 -3.00
CA ALA A 165 -15.51 -3.06 -3.55
C ALA A 165 -15.80 -2.76 -5.02
N GLN A 166 -15.79 -1.49 -5.42
CA GLN A 166 -15.97 -1.09 -6.82
C GLN A 166 -14.84 -1.63 -7.71
N ARG A 167 -13.59 -1.56 -7.28
CA ARG A 167 -12.46 -2.12 -8.03
C ARG A 167 -12.55 -3.63 -8.18
N LEU A 168 -12.94 -4.33 -7.11
CA LEU A 168 -13.15 -5.78 -7.17
C LEU A 168 -14.25 -6.13 -8.17
N SER A 169 -15.35 -5.37 -8.16
CA SER A 169 -16.47 -5.55 -9.12
C SER A 169 -16.03 -5.29 -10.57
N GLN A 170 -15.17 -4.31 -10.79
CA GLN A 170 -14.62 -4.04 -12.13
C GLN A 170 -13.70 -5.17 -12.59
N ARG A 171 -12.78 -5.63 -11.74
CA ARG A 171 -11.89 -6.77 -12.05
C ARG A 171 -12.66 -8.05 -12.36
N LEU A 172 -13.75 -8.32 -11.62
CA LEU A 172 -14.60 -9.46 -11.88
C LEU A 172 -15.20 -9.37 -13.30
N ARG A 173 -15.77 -8.23 -13.68
CA ARG A 173 -16.32 -8.02 -15.03
C ARG A 173 -15.27 -8.18 -16.13
N GLU A 174 -14.07 -7.67 -15.93
CA GLU A 174 -12.97 -7.84 -16.89
C GLU A 174 -12.57 -9.30 -17.04
N THR A 175 -12.60 -10.07 -15.95
CA THR A 175 -12.32 -11.50 -15.96
C THR A 175 -13.43 -12.27 -16.67
N ASP A 176 -14.69 -11.97 -16.40
CA ASP A 176 -15.85 -12.58 -17.07
C ASP A 176 -15.79 -12.36 -18.59
N THR A 177 -15.41 -11.15 -19.01
CA THR A 177 -15.26 -10.83 -20.44
C THR A 177 -14.15 -11.64 -21.10
N LYS A 178 -13.04 -11.88 -20.40
CA LYS A 178 -11.93 -12.69 -20.91
C LYS A 178 -12.26 -14.18 -20.98
N LEU A 179 -13.18 -14.67 -20.15
CA LEU A 179 -13.62 -16.07 -20.15
C LEU A 179 -14.69 -16.37 -21.21
N GLN A 180 -15.35 -15.35 -21.77
CA GLN A 180 -16.36 -15.49 -22.83
C GLN A 180 -15.76 -15.46 -24.24
N LEU A 181 -14.44 -15.25 -24.38
CA LEU A 181 -13.68 -15.30 -25.61
C LEU A 181 -12.90 -16.63 -25.73
#